data_c8b5f108db51527d5b09f5365caa7a5e
#
_entry.id   c8b5f108db51527d5b09f5365caa7a5e
#
_cell.length_a   1.000
_cell.length_b   1.000
_cell.length_c   1.000
_cell.angle_alpha   90.00
_cell.angle_beta   90.00
_cell.angle_gamma   90.00
#
_symmetry.space_group_name_H-M   'P 1'
#
loop_
_entity.id
_entity.type
_entity.pdbx_description
1 polymer ?
#
loop_
_entity_poly.entity_id
_entity_poly.type
_entity_poly.pdbx_seq_one_letter_code
_entity_poly.pdbx_strand_id
1 'polypeptide(L)'
;MEDIMEHRTSAEFKGYATVIRPQELSKKELLERWALALEKRQGSHLCTLRETEHKPPKEQATLREENSPLTVAFEDPVLRSAGLASDQFGEVARFFELSPWQLHDVVCNCHFGETVAAEVVAARVRHVSARTRSFTAFACTYALAAALLAGTVLLVH
;
A
#
# COMPACT_ATOMS: atom_id res chain seq x y z
N MET A 1 -35.01 -55.11 30.22
CA MET A 1 -34.30 -53.88 30.60
C MET A 1 -33.63 -53.40 29.34
N GLU A 2 -34.40 -52.68 28.55
CA GLU A 2 -33.95 -52.17 27.25
C GLU A 2 -33.57 -50.69 27.43
N ASP A 3 -32.32 -50.41 27.09
CA ASP A 3 -31.73 -49.09 27.23
C ASP A 3 -32.06 -48.30 25.95
N ILE A 4 -32.94 -47.33 26.08
CA ILE A 4 -33.36 -46.47 24.99
C ILE A 4 -32.27 -45.39 24.81
N MET A 5 -31.36 -45.58 23.84
CA MET A 5 -30.47 -44.54 23.37
C MET A 5 -31.28 -43.51 22.59
N GLU A 6 -31.58 -42.40 23.21
CA GLU A 6 -32.09 -41.21 22.53
C GLU A 6 -31.01 -40.62 21.60
N HIS A 7 -31.22 -40.79 20.30
CA HIS A 7 -30.54 -40.04 19.29
C HIS A 7 -30.94 -38.54 19.38
N ARG A 8 -30.09 -37.77 20.03
CA ARG A 8 -30.16 -36.33 19.89
C ARG A 8 -29.80 -35.95 18.45
N THR A 9 -30.81 -35.63 17.68
CA THR A 9 -30.70 -35.01 16.37
C THR A 9 -29.86 -33.72 16.48
N SER A 10 -28.75 -33.75 15.77
CA SER A 10 -27.87 -32.57 15.58
C SER A 10 -28.68 -31.42 14.97
N ALA A 11 -29.01 -30.45 15.78
CA ALA A 11 -29.65 -29.23 15.30
C ALA A 11 -28.76 -28.57 14.21
N GLU A 12 -29.34 -28.44 13.03
CA GLU A 12 -28.78 -27.71 11.91
C GLU A 12 -28.29 -26.32 12.36
N PHE A 13 -27.00 -26.21 12.55
CA PHE A 13 -26.34 -24.91 12.65
C PHE A 13 -26.32 -24.32 11.23
N LYS A 14 -27.41 -23.69 10.82
CA LYS A 14 -27.42 -22.75 9.68
C LYS A 14 -26.64 -21.54 10.12
N GLY A 15 -25.32 -21.68 10.24
CA GLY A 15 -24.40 -20.58 10.29
C GLY A 15 -24.53 -19.82 8.98
N TYR A 16 -25.18 -18.67 9.04
CA TYR A 16 -25.02 -17.68 7.99
C TYR A 16 -23.54 -17.33 7.97
N ALA A 17 -22.79 -17.97 7.08
CA ALA A 17 -21.48 -17.52 6.72
C ALA A 17 -21.68 -16.13 6.12
N THR A 18 -21.60 -15.12 6.95
CA THR A 18 -21.45 -13.74 6.48
C THR A 18 -20.18 -13.77 5.65
N VAL A 19 -20.33 -13.82 4.34
CA VAL A 19 -19.21 -13.62 3.41
C VAL A 19 -18.76 -12.20 3.68
N ILE A 20 -17.79 -12.05 4.59
CA ILE A 20 -17.08 -10.80 4.79
C ILE A 20 -16.35 -10.61 3.47
N ARG A 21 -16.93 -9.82 2.57
CA ARG A 21 -16.20 -9.36 1.39
C ARG A 21 -14.92 -8.74 1.91
N PRO A 22 -13.75 -9.11 1.37
CA PRO A 22 -12.52 -8.42 1.72
C PRO A 22 -12.79 -6.93 1.54
N GLN A 23 -12.69 -6.18 2.60
CA GLN A 23 -12.88 -4.74 2.54
C GLN A 23 -11.77 -4.23 1.63
N GLU A 24 -12.12 -3.74 0.44
CA GLU A 24 -11.16 -3.16 -0.48
C GLU A 24 -10.56 -1.93 0.21
N LEU A 25 -9.35 -2.09 0.71
CA LEU A 25 -8.62 -1.01 1.36
C LEU A 25 -8.28 0.05 0.30
N SER A 26 -8.54 1.29 0.61
CA SER A 26 -8.11 2.40 -0.21
C SER A 26 -6.59 2.49 -0.24
N LYS A 27 -6.04 3.11 -1.29
CA LYS A 27 -4.59 3.37 -1.40
C LYS A 27 -4.00 3.97 -0.12
N LYS A 28 -4.70 4.92 0.49
CA LYS A 28 -4.27 5.56 1.73
C LYS A 28 -4.19 4.56 2.89
N GLU A 29 -5.18 3.69 3.02
CA GLU A 29 -5.20 2.67 4.08
C GLU A 29 -4.11 1.64 3.87
N LEU A 30 -3.84 1.25 2.62
CA LEU A 30 -2.72 0.37 2.27
C LEU A 30 -1.37 0.99 2.64
N LEU A 31 -1.12 2.25 2.28
CA LEU A 31 0.11 2.97 2.63
C LEU A 31 0.24 3.16 4.15
N GLU A 32 -0.84 3.50 4.86
CA GLU A 32 -0.82 3.60 6.32
C GLU A 32 -0.55 2.24 6.96
N ARG A 33 -1.11 1.15 6.41
CA ARG A 33 -0.82 -0.20 6.88
C ARG A 33 0.66 -0.55 6.74
N TRP A 34 1.28 -0.17 5.61
CA TRP A 34 2.73 -0.34 5.42
C TRP A 34 3.53 0.47 6.43
N ALA A 35 3.20 1.74 6.65
CA ALA A 35 3.85 2.58 7.65
C ALA A 35 3.76 1.96 9.06
N LEU A 36 2.59 1.45 9.46
CA LEU A 36 2.40 0.75 10.72
C LEU A 36 3.22 -0.54 10.84
N ALA A 37 3.37 -1.30 9.74
CA ALA A 37 4.22 -2.50 9.73
C ALA A 37 5.70 -2.15 9.92
N LEU A 38 6.15 -1.04 9.35
CA LEU A 38 7.50 -0.50 9.56
C LEU A 38 7.71 -0.03 11.00
N GLU A 39 6.75 0.68 11.58
CA GLU A 39 6.82 1.15 12.97
C GLU A 39 6.90 0.01 14.00
N LYS A 40 6.29 -1.13 13.72
CA LYS A 40 6.44 -2.33 14.57
C LYS A 40 7.88 -2.84 14.63
N ARG A 41 8.74 -2.42 13.69
CA ARG A 41 10.17 -2.71 13.64
C ARG A 41 11.02 -1.54 14.12
N GLN A 42 10.45 -0.64 14.92
CA GLN A 42 11.16 0.51 15.46
C GLN A 42 12.51 0.10 16.06
N GLY A 43 13.56 0.89 15.77
CA GLY A 43 14.94 0.61 16.17
C GLY A 43 15.68 -0.38 15.29
N SER A 44 15.04 -1.01 14.29
CA SER A 44 15.73 -1.84 13.30
C SER A 44 16.21 -1.02 12.11
N HIS A 45 17.31 -1.47 11.50
CA HIS A 45 17.86 -0.91 10.28
C HIS A 45 17.52 -1.84 9.10
N LEU A 46 16.95 -1.29 8.07
CA LEU A 46 16.52 -1.99 6.86
C LEU A 46 17.50 -1.70 5.72
N CYS A 47 17.74 -2.70 4.88
CA CYS A 47 18.58 -2.55 3.69
C CYS A 47 17.93 -1.63 2.65
N THR A 48 18.72 -0.76 2.02
CA THR A 48 18.23 0.16 1.00
C THR A 48 18.43 -0.40 -0.40
N LEU A 49 17.50 -0.11 -1.31
CA LEU A 49 17.65 -0.45 -2.72
C LEU A 49 18.49 0.63 -3.43
N ARG A 50 19.79 0.39 -3.57
CA ARG A 50 20.73 1.38 -4.08
C ARG A 50 20.71 1.60 -5.58
N GLU A 51 20.40 0.56 -6.35
CA GLU A 51 20.61 0.55 -7.79
C GLU A 51 19.39 0.94 -8.62
N THR A 52 18.32 1.43 -7.98
CA THR A 52 17.07 1.73 -8.70
C THR A 52 17.24 2.84 -9.74
N GLU A 53 18.14 3.81 -9.54
CA GLU A 53 18.31 4.96 -10.45
C GLU A 53 19.06 4.59 -11.75
N HIS A 54 19.94 3.59 -11.71
CA HIS A 54 20.88 3.29 -12.79
C HIS A 54 20.45 2.12 -13.67
N LYS A 55 19.36 1.43 -13.33
CA LYS A 55 18.87 0.27 -14.08
C LYS A 55 17.76 0.63 -15.04
N PRO A 56 17.73 -0.02 -16.21
CA PRO A 56 16.60 0.15 -17.13
C PRO A 56 15.30 -0.34 -16.47
N PRO A 57 14.12 0.22 -16.85
CA PRO A 57 12.85 -0.03 -16.16
C PRO A 57 12.48 -1.50 -15.96
N LYS A 58 12.84 -2.38 -16.92
CA LYS A 58 12.58 -3.82 -16.80
C LYS A 58 13.41 -4.49 -15.70
N GLU A 59 14.67 -4.11 -15.56
CA GLU A 59 15.55 -4.62 -14.51
C GLU A 59 15.21 -3.99 -13.16
N GLN A 60 14.86 -2.71 -13.15
CA GLN A 60 14.40 -2.04 -11.95
C GLN A 60 13.18 -2.72 -11.35
N ALA A 61 12.23 -3.16 -12.18
CA ALA A 61 11.00 -3.80 -11.73
C ALA A 61 11.23 -5.11 -10.94
N THR A 62 12.32 -5.83 -11.24
CA THR A 62 12.66 -7.12 -10.60
C THR A 62 13.57 -6.99 -9.39
N LEU A 63 14.02 -5.76 -9.08
CA LEU A 63 14.90 -5.54 -7.92
C LEU A 63 14.19 -5.93 -6.62
N ARG A 64 14.92 -6.63 -5.78
CA ARG A 64 14.55 -6.95 -4.41
C ARG A 64 15.81 -6.97 -3.55
N GLU A 65 15.63 -6.71 -2.27
CA GLU A 65 16.71 -6.78 -1.28
C GLU A 65 16.13 -7.39 0.00
N GLU A 66 16.84 -8.34 0.57
CA GLU A 66 16.44 -8.95 1.84
C GLU A 66 16.47 -7.91 2.98
N ASN A 67 15.57 -8.05 3.92
CA ASN A 67 15.42 -7.10 5.03
C ASN A 67 15.25 -5.64 4.57
N SER A 68 14.60 -5.44 3.44
CA SER A 68 14.29 -4.11 2.90
C SER A 68 12.90 -3.61 3.35
N PRO A 69 12.58 -2.35 3.17
CA PRO A 69 11.21 -1.87 3.37
C PRO A 69 10.15 -2.61 2.54
N LEU A 70 10.53 -3.11 1.36
CA LEU A 70 9.64 -3.89 0.48
C LEU A 70 9.34 -5.26 1.09
N THR A 71 10.34 -5.92 1.68
CA THR A 71 10.17 -7.18 2.39
C THR A 71 9.21 -6.99 3.59
N VAL A 72 9.34 -5.88 4.32
CA VAL A 72 8.41 -5.57 5.44
C VAL A 72 6.96 -5.43 4.95
N ALA A 73 6.74 -4.79 3.79
CA ALA A 73 5.41 -4.72 3.20
C ALA A 73 4.88 -6.11 2.85
N PHE A 74 5.70 -6.95 2.21
CA PHE A 74 5.30 -8.28 1.77
C PHE A 74 5.08 -9.26 2.93
N GLU A 75 5.76 -9.11 4.04
CA GLU A 75 5.55 -9.94 5.23
C GLU A 75 4.26 -9.61 5.98
N ASP A 76 3.65 -8.45 5.76
CA ASP A 76 2.37 -8.10 6.38
C ASP A 76 1.22 -8.92 5.77
N PRO A 77 0.50 -9.73 6.59
CA PRO A 77 -0.54 -10.62 6.08
C PRO A 77 -1.74 -9.87 5.49
N VAL A 78 -2.00 -8.63 5.95
CA VAL A 78 -3.10 -7.82 5.43
C VAL A 78 -2.77 -7.32 4.03
N LEU A 79 -1.55 -6.83 3.79
CA LEU A 79 -1.12 -6.38 2.46
C LEU A 79 -1.08 -7.54 1.46
N ARG A 80 -0.62 -8.73 1.88
CA ARG A 80 -0.69 -9.94 1.03
C ARG A 80 -2.13 -10.33 0.71
N SER A 81 -3.02 -10.33 1.68
CA SER A 81 -4.43 -10.66 1.44
C SER A 81 -5.14 -9.62 0.57
N ALA A 82 -4.67 -8.36 0.58
CA ALA A 82 -5.13 -7.32 -0.31
C ALA A 82 -4.57 -7.42 -1.74
N GLY A 83 -3.65 -8.36 -2.02
CA GLY A 83 -3.16 -8.66 -3.36
C GLY A 83 -1.69 -8.31 -3.63
N LEU A 84 -0.88 -7.99 -2.60
CA LEU A 84 0.57 -7.82 -2.78
C LEU A 84 1.22 -9.19 -3.04
N ALA A 85 1.68 -9.43 -4.27
CA ALA A 85 2.14 -10.74 -4.73
C ALA A 85 3.63 -11.01 -4.45
N SER A 86 4.47 -9.99 -4.35
CA SER A 86 5.91 -10.14 -4.07
C SER A 86 6.52 -8.86 -3.49
N ASP A 87 7.77 -8.98 -3.01
CA ASP A 87 8.59 -7.87 -2.52
C ASP A 87 9.47 -7.23 -3.61
N GLN A 88 9.15 -7.49 -4.89
CA GLN A 88 9.85 -6.85 -6.00
C GLN A 88 9.44 -5.39 -6.16
N PHE A 89 10.39 -4.53 -6.50
CA PHE A 89 10.19 -3.09 -6.64
C PHE A 89 9.00 -2.73 -7.57
N GLY A 90 8.92 -3.35 -8.74
CA GLY A 90 7.84 -3.07 -9.68
C GLY A 90 6.47 -3.53 -9.19
N GLU A 91 6.41 -4.66 -8.48
CA GLU A 91 5.16 -5.16 -7.90
C GLU A 91 4.68 -4.27 -6.76
N VAL A 92 5.57 -3.86 -5.87
CA VAL A 92 5.22 -2.95 -4.77
C VAL A 92 4.80 -1.58 -5.31
N ALA A 93 5.49 -1.05 -6.34
CA ALA A 93 5.11 0.19 -7.00
C ALA A 93 3.68 0.09 -7.58
N ARG A 94 3.38 -0.99 -8.29
CA ARG A 94 2.06 -1.26 -8.88
C ARG A 94 0.98 -1.39 -7.80
N PHE A 95 1.23 -2.18 -6.77
CA PHE A 95 0.27 -2.45 -5.70
C PHE A 95 -0.14 -1.18 -4.94
N PHE A 96 0.82 -0.34 -4.59
CA PHE A 96 0.56 0.93 -3.92
C PHE A 96 0.26 2.08 -4.88
N GLU A 97 0.19 1.83 -6.20
CA GLU A 97 0.01 2.85 -7.23
C GLU A 97 1.02 4.01 -7.09
N LEU A 98 2.26 3.70 -6.80
CA LEU A 98 3.34 4.65 -6.71
C LEU A 98 4.11 4.71 -8.04
N SER A 99 4.53 5.91 -8.43
CA SER A 99 5.52 6.00 -9.50
C SER A 99 6.86 5.41 -9.05
N PRO A 100 7.71 4.94 -9.99
CA PRO A 100 9.05 4.45 -9.63
C PRO A 100 9.86 5.45 -8.79
N TRP A 101 9.75 6.74 -9.06
CA TRP A 101 10.41 7.80 -8.29
C TRP A 101 9.86 7.94 -6.88
N GLN A 102 8.54 7.87 -6.70
CA GLN A 102 7.93 7.90 -5.36
C GLN A 102 8.37 6.71 -4.51
N LEU A 103 8.42 5.51 -5.10
CA LEU A 103 8.88 4.34 -4.38
C LEU A 103 10.38 4.42 -4.10
N HIS A 104 11.19 4.92 -5.06
CA HIS A 104 12.61 5.17 -4.85
C HIS A 104 12.85 6.10 -3.66
N ASP A 105 12.13 7.23 -3.56
CA ASP A 105 12.23 8.16 -2.43
C ASP A 105 11.93 7.48 -1.07
N VAL A 106 11.08 6.47 -1.07
CA VAL A 106 10.75 5.70 0.14
C VAL A 106 11.87 4.74 0.52
N VAL A 107 12.38 3.96 -0.45
CA VAL A 107 13.25 2.80 -0.16
C VAL A 107 14.73 3.06 -0.36
N CYS A 108 15.11 4.16 -1.03
CA CYS A 108 16.51 4.49 -1.27
C CYS A 108 17.08 5.40 -0.17
N ASN A 109 18.34 5.20 0.13
CA ASN A 109 19.13 6.06 1.00
C ASN A 109 20.53 6.27 0.41
N CYS A 110 20.59 6.42 -0.92
CA CYS A 110 21.80 6.33 -1.75
C CYS A 110 22.95 7.22 -1.27
N HIS A 111 22.65 8.35 -0.64
CA HIS A 111 23.65 9.32 -0.17
C HIS A 111 24.04 9.13 1.31
N PHE A 112 23.34 8.31 2.08
CA PHE A 112 23.47 8.24 3.52
C PHE A 112 23.85 6.84 4.05
N GLY A 113 24.07 5.85 3.18
CA GLY A 113 24.50 4.52 3.58
C GLY A 113 23.64 3.37 3.06
N GLU A 114 24.00 2.17 3.50
CA GLU A 114 23.40 0.90 3.04
C GLU A 114 22.13 0.55 3.78
N THR A 115 21.87 1.22 4.88
CA THR A 115 20.74 0.93 5.73
C THR A 115 20.00 2.21 6.12
N VAL A 116 18.72 2.09 6.44
CA VAL A 116 17.85 3.16 6.91
C VAL A 116 17.02 2.67 8.08
N ALA A 117 16.79 3.51 9.08
CA ALA A 117 15.94 3.16 10.21
C ALA A 117 14.47 3.00 9.77
N ALA A 118 13.80 1.97 10.29
CA ALA A 118 12.43 1.62 9.89
C ALA A 118 11.44 2.77 10.10
N GLU A 119 11.58 3.54 11.18
CA GLU A 119 10.76 4.72 11.49
C GLU A 119 10.95 5.86 10.47
N VAL A 120 12.15 6.02 9.93
CA VAL A 120 12.40 7.01 8.87
C VAL A 120 11.67 6.61 7.59
N VAL A 121 11.68 5.33 7.25
CA VAL A 121 10.93 4.83 6.09
C VAL A 121 9.43 4.99 6.31
N ALA A 122 8.91 4.69 7.50
CA ALA A 122 7.51 4.89 7.83
C ALA A 122 7.06 6.35 7.63
N ALA A 123 7.90 7.31 8.07
CA ALA A 123 7.66 8.73 7.84
C ALA A 123 7.65 9.10 6.35
N ARG A 124 8.56 8.53 5.53
CA ARG A 124 8.60 8.72 4.08
C ARG A 124 7.34 8.18 3.40
N VAL A 125 6.87 6.99 3.78
CA VAL A 125 5.61 6.40 3.26
C VAL A 125 4.43 7.34 3.52
N ARG A 126 4.31 7.88 4.73
CA ARG A 126 3.25 8.84 5.07
C ARG A 126 3.38 10.15 4.29
N HIS A 127 4.61 10.63 4.07
CA HIS A 127 4.86 11.83 3.26
C HIS A 127 4.38 11.64 1.82
N VAL A 128 4.70 10.52 1.19
CA VAL A 128 4.23 10.18 -0.16
C VAL A 128 2.69 10.08 -0.18
N SER A 129 2.08 9.46 0.82
CA SER A 129 0.62 9.37 0.97
C SER A 129 -0.04 10.76 1.06
N ALA A 130 0.53 11.68 1.82
CA ALA A 130 0.03 13.05 1.95
C ALA A 130 0.17 13.86 0.66
N ARG A 131 1.29 13.71 -0.06
CA ARG A 131 1.59 14.44 -1.30
C ARG A 131 0.66 14.04 -2.45
N THR A 132 0.30 12.77 -2.54
CA THR A 132 -0.67 12.28 -3.54
C THR A 132 -2.04 12.97 -3.35
N ARG A 133 -2.40 13.32 -2.14
CA ARG A 133 -3.64 14.01 -1.81
C ARG A 133 -3.69 15.46 -2.31
N SER A 134 -2.57 16.17 -2.31
CA SER A 134 -2.50 17.55 -2.77
C SER A 134 -2.73 17.67 -4.27
N PHE A 135 -2.21 16.73 -5.07
CA PHE A 135 -2.38 16.77 -6.53
C PHE A 135 -3.83 16.55 -6.96
N THR A 136 -4.57 15.66 -6.33
CA THR A 136 -5.99 15.44 -6.64
C THR A 136 -6.87 16.63 -6.23
N ALA A 137 -6.59 17.26 -5.10
CA ALA A 137 -7.30 18.46 -4.66
C ALA A 137 -7.06 19.65 -5.61
N PHE A 138 -5.82 19.87 -6.06
CA PHE A 138 -5.49 20.89 -7.03
C PHE A 138 -6.15 20.64 -8.39
N ALA A 139 -6.13 19.41 -8.90
CA ALA A 139 -6.79 19.07 -10.17
C ALA A 139 -8.30 19.33 -10.14
N CYS A 140 -8.99 19.00 -9.05
CA CYS A 140 -10.40 19.28 -8.88
C CYS A 140 -10.71 20.78 -8.81
N THR A 141 -9.88 21.56 -8.14
CA THR A 141 -10.09 23.04 -8.06
C THR A 141 -9.87 23.73 -9.41
N TYR A 142 -8.88 23.31 -10.18
CA TYR A 142 -8.65 23.84 -11.54
C TYR A 142 -9.78 23.45 -12.50
N ALA A 143 -10.28 22.22 -12.43
CA ALA A 143 -11.42 21.79 -13.27
C ALA A 143 -12.70 22.57 -12.97
N LEU A 144 -12.98 22.83 -11.70
CA LEU A 144 -14.12 23.66 -11.28
C LEU A 144 -13.98 25.13 -11.73
N ALA A 145 -12.80 25.71 -11.60
CA ALA A 145 -12.54 27.07 -12.05
C ALA A 145 -12.68 27.23 -13.58
N ALA A 146 -12.17 26.25 -14.35
CA ALA A 146 -12.32 26.24 -15.80
C ALA A 146 -13.78 26.08 -16.25
N ALA A 147 -14.57 25.25 -15.58
CA ALA A 147 -15.99 25.08 -15.87
C ALA A 147 -16.81 26.36 -15.58
N LEU A 148 -16.49 27.09 -14.51
CA LEU A 148 -17.13 28.34 -14.17
C LEU A 148 -16.79 29.45 -15.20
N LEU A 149 -15.55 29.52 -15.68
CA LEU A 149 -15.15 30.50 -16.71
C LEU A 149 -15.81 30.17 -18.06
N ALA A 150 -15.92 28.93 -18.45
CA ALA A 150 -16.62 28.53 -19.68
C ALA A 150 -18.13 28.84 -19.63
N GLY A 151 -18.75 28.66 -18.48
CA GLY A 151 -20.18 28.97 -18.25
C GLY A 151 -20.48 30.47 -18.36
N THR A 152 -19.58 31.35 -17.93
CA THR A 152 -19.77 32.81 -18.02
C THR A 152 -19.65 33.32 -19.44
N VAL A 153 -18.83 32.74 -20.30
CA VAL A 153 -18.67 33.12 -21.71
C VAL A 153 -19.93 32.78 -22.53
N LEU A 154 -20.62 31.68 -22.19
CA LEU A 154 -21.84 31.26 -22.86
C LEU A 154 -23.10 32.09 -22.48
N LEU A 155 -23.06 32.81 -21.36
CA LEU A 155 -24.17 33.66 -20.88
C LEU A 155 -24.11 35.10 -21.40
N VAL A 156 -22.97 35.50 -22.03
CA VAL A 156 -22.75 36.87 -22.52
C VAL A 156 -22.93 36.98 -24.06
N HIS A 157 -23.25 35.88 -24.73
CA HIS A 157 -23.63 35.83 -26.15
C HIS A 157 -25.07 35.39 -26.29
#